data_a8990f67f6629e4764ebf4fe07bf4db6
#
_entry.id   a8990f67f6629e4764ebf4fe07bf4db6
#
_cell.length_a   1.000
_cell.length_b   1.000
_cell.length_c   1.000
_cell.angle_alpha   90.00
_cell.angle_beta   90.00
_cell.angle_gamma   90.00
#
_symmetry.space_group_name_H-M   'P 1'
#
loop_
_entity.id
_entity.type
_entity.pdbx_description
1 polymer ?
#
loop_
_entity_poly.entity_id
_entity_poly.type
_entity_poly.pdbx_seq_one_letter_code
_entity_poly.pdbx_strand_id
1 'polypeptide(L)'
;MPSTLLLDSEGLSKLYLKDRTVLALVQAASEEGTRVATTAMTALEADYERIHPARIRWVLSRIDVHDVTKSVTDQAAALLRSHHLSGPKYAIDAVLAAIARSAPRPVTVLTSDPEDISLLCGPAVEVIKA
;
A
#
# COMPACT_ATOMS: atom_id res chain seq x y z
N MET A 1 -11.33 -5.83 16.44
CA MET A 1 -11.84 -5.56 15.08
C MET A 1 -10.70 -5.59 14.09
N PRO A 2 -10.82 -6.29 12.96
CA PRO A 2 -9.78 -6.25 11.93
C PRO A 2 -9.62 -4.84 11.39
N SER A 3 -8.38 -4.46 11.17
CA SER A 3 -8.00 -3.18 10.57
C SER A 3 -6.80 -3.43 9.66
N THR A 4 -6.49 -2.48 8.80
CA THR A 4 -5.45 -2.65 7.79
C THR A 4 -4.54 -1.43 7.72
N LEU A 5 -3.24 -1.64 7.75
CA LEU A 5 -2.22 -0.65 7.39
C LEU A 5 -1.61 -1.09 6.06
N LEU A 6 -1.91 -0.34 5.01
CA LEU A 6 -1.47 -0.65 3.65
C LEU A 6 -0.30 0.25 3.27
N LEU A 7 0.80 -0.35 2.80
CA LEU A 7 2.01 0.36 2.44
C LEU A 7 2.09 0.54 0.92
N ASP A 8 2.41 1.76 0.47
CA ASP A 8 2.81 1.99 -0.91
C ASP A 8 4.29 1.64 -1.10
N SER A 9 4.84 1.88 -2.29
CA SER A 9 6.24 1.55 -2.58
C SER A 9 7.22 2.30 -1.70
N GLU A 10 6.97 3.57 -1.39
CA GLU A 10 7.84 4.35 -0.51
C GLU A 10 7.75 3.85 0.93
N GLY A 11 6.55 3.59 1.44
CA GLY A 11 6.36 3.02 2.77
C GLY A 11 7.05 1.66 2.90
N LEU A 12 6.90 0.83 1.87
CA LEU A 12 7.52 -0.49 1.84
C LEU A 12 9.05 -0.40 1.76
N SER A 13 9.59 0.50 0.91
CA SER A 13 11.04 0.75 0.83
C SER A 13 11.61 1.20 2.15
N LYS A 14 10.93 2.11 2.83
CA LYS A 14 11.36 2.58 4.16
C LYS A 14 11.33 1.46 5.20
N LEU A 15 10.37 0.55 5.10
CA LEU A 15 10.34 -0.62 5.96
C LEU A 15 11.54 -1.55 5.69
N TYR A 16 11.89 -1.78 4.43
CA TYR A 16 13.08 -2.54 4.07
C TYR A 16 14.35 -1.91 4.66
N LEU A 17 14.45 -0.59 4.57
CA LEU A 17 15.62 0.18 5.01
C LEU A 17 15.63 0.46 6.52
N LYS A 18 14.65 -0.02 7.26
CA LYS A 18 14.54 0.15 8.71
C LYS A 18 14.42 1.62 9.13
N ASP A 19 13.68 2.42 8.35
CA ASP A 19 13.34 3.78 8.73
C ASP A 19 12.62 3.77 10.08
N ARG A 20 13.08 4.61 11.02
CA ARG A 20 12.58 4.60 12.40
C ARG A 20 11.07 4.86 12.49
N THR A 21 10.60 5.84 11.76
CA THR A 21 9.17 6.22 11.80
C THR A 21 8.30 5.11 11.25
N VAL A 22 8.68 4.54 10.11
CA VAL A 22 7.92 3.47 9.48
C VAL A 22 7.97 2.20 10.33
N LEU A 23 9.14 1.83 10.86
CA LEU A 23 9.24 0.69 11.77
C LEU A 23 8.34 0.84 12.99
N ALA A 24 8.32 2.04 13.60
CA ALA A 24 7.48 2.30 14.78
C ALA A 24 5.99 2.17 14.44
N LEU A 25 5.56 2.70 13.29
CA LEU A 25 4.17 2.60 12.84
C LEU A 25 3.76 1.15 12.59
N VAL A 26 4.60 0.40 11.89
CA VAL A 26 4.34 -1.01 11.59
C VAL A 26 4.31 -1.85 12.86
N GLN A 27 5.24 -1.63 13.77
CA GLN A 27 5.29 -2.35 15.02
C GLN A 27 4.06 -2.05 15.89
N ALA A 28 3.67 -0.79 16.00
CA ALA A 28 2.47 -0.39 16.75
C ALA A 28 1.22 -1.02 16.14
N ALA A 29 1.10 -1.02 14.82
CA ALA A 29 -0.02 -1.65 14.12
C ALA A 29 -0.08 -3.14 14.42
N SER A 30 1.04 -3.85 14.35
CA SER A 30 1.11 -5.27 14.64
C SER A 30 0.71 -5.59 16.08
N GLU A 31 1.15 -4.77 17.03
CA GLU A 31 0.81 -4.94 18.45
C GLU A 31 -0.69 -4.74 18.71
N GLU A 32 -1.33 -3.89 17.92
CA GLU A 32 -2.77 -3.62 18.02
C GLU A 32 -3.63 -4.66 17.26
N GLY A 33 -3.01 -5.63 16.62
CA GLY A 33 -3.71 -6.61 15.81
C GLY A 33 -4.13 -6.11 14.43
N THR A 34 -3.59 -4.97 13.99
CA THR A 34 -3.80 -4.45 12.64
C THR A 34 -3.00 -5.27 11.64
N ARG A 35 -3.62 -5.62 10.51
CA ARG A 35 -2.92 -6.29 9.43
C ARG A 35 -2.06 -5.29 8.68
N VAL A 36 -0.78 -5.57 8.58
CA VAL A 36 0.13 -4.80 7.73
C VAL A 36 0.16 -5.47 6.37
N ALA A 37 -0.06 -4.70 5.32
CA ALA A 37 -0.26 -5.25 3.98
C ALA A 37 0.35 -4.36 2.90
N THR A 38 0.55 -4.95 1.74
CA THR A 38 0.91 -4.26 0.50
C THR A 38 0.30 -5.02 -0.66
N THR A 39 0.62 -4.66 -1.89
CA THR A 39 0.17 -5.37 -3.08
C THR A 39 1.35 -6.00 -3.81
N ALA A 40 1.09 -7.03 -4.60
CA ALA A 40 2.11 -7.66 -5.43
C ALA A 40 2.75 -6.64 -6.41
N MET A 41 1.95 -5.72 -6.95
CA MET A 41 2.45 -4.67 -7.83
C MET A 41 3.34 -3.68 -7.08
N THR A 42 2.95 -3.29 -5.86
CA THR A 42 3.74 -2.42 -5.00
C THR A 42 5.07 -3.08 -4.61
N ALA A 43 5.03 -4.38 -4.29
CA ALA A 43 6.23 -5.13 -3.98
C ALA A 43 7.20 -5.16 -5.17
N LEU A 44 6.67 -5.31 -6.39
CA LEU A 44 7.47 -5.24 -7.60
C LEU A 44 8.09 -3.85 -7.78
N GLU A 45 7.32 -2.78 -7.59
CA GLU A 45 7.81 -1.40 -7.72
C GLU A 45 8.89 -1.08 -6.68
N ALA A 46 8.76 -1.59 -5.48
CA ALA A 46 9.69 -1.35 -4.38
C ALA A 46 10.92 -2.28 -4.40
N ASP A 47 10.94 -3.28 -5.28
CA ASP A 47 12.10 -4.16 -5.44
C ASP A 47 13.25 -3.36 -6.02
N TYR A 48 14.33 -3.25 -5.26
CA TYR A 48 15.37 -2.30 -5.54
C TYR A 48 16.74 -2.94 -5.27
N GLU A 49 17.65 -2.81 -6.23
CA GLU A 49 18.95 -3.50 -6.19
C GLU A 49 19.83 -3.17 -4.98
N ARG A 50 19.62 -2.00 -4.34
CA ARG A 50 20.36 -1.61 -3.15
C ARG A 50 19.87 -2.29 -1.88
N ILE A 51 18.72 -2.96 -1.94
CA ILE A 51 18.16 -3.66 -0.80
C ILE A 51 18.51 -5.14 -0.93
N HIS A 52 19.10 -5.71 0.12
CA HIS A 52 19.48 -7.12 0.09
C HIS A 52 18.26 -8.00 -0.12
N PRO A 53 18.27 -8.94 -1.07
CA PRO A 53 17.12 -9.81 -1.34
C PRO A 53 16.60 -10.57 -0.12
N ALA A 54 17.47 -10.96 0.79
CA ALA A 54 17.07 -11.63 2.03
C ALA A 54 16.19 -10.73 2.90
N ARG A 55 16.48 -9.43 2.95
CA ARG A 55 15.68 -8.45 3.70
C ARG A 55 14.30 -8.30 3.07
N ILE A 56 14.24 -8.20 1.75
CA ILE A 56 12.97 -8.13 1.02
C ILE A 56 12.11 -9.36 1.33
N ARG A 57 12.66 -10.54 1.17
CA ARG A 57 11.95 -11.79 1.44
C ARG A 57 11.46 -11.88 2.88
N TRP A 58 12.30 -11.47 3.82
CA TRP A 58 11.94 -11.51 5.24
C TRP A 58 10.74 -10.60 5.53
N VAL A 59 10.79 -9.35 5.05
CA VAL A 59 9.70 -8.39 5.26
C VAL A 59 8.41 -8.90 4.61
N LEU A 60 8.47 -9.32 3.35
CA LEU A 60 7.28 -9.80 2.64
C LEU A 60 6.69 -11.06 3.25
N SER A 61 7.49 -11.86 3.97
CA SER A 61 6.99 -13.03 4.70
C SER A 61 6.23 -12.66 5.97
N ARG A 62 6.36 -11.43 6.45
CA ARG A 62 5.75 -10.94 7.69
C ARG A 62 4.52 -10.09 7.50
N ILE A 63 4.20 -9.73 6.27
CA ILE A 63 3.06 -8.90 5.94
C ILE A 63 2.19 -9.60 4.91
N ASP A 64 0.95 -9.13 4.76
CA ASP A 64 0.06 -9.65 3.74
C ASP A 64 0.38 -8.98 2.40
N VAL A 65 0.64 -9.77 1.37
CA VAL A 65 0.84 -9.27 0.00
C VAL A 65 -0.39 -9.64 -0.81
N HIS A 66 -1.19 -8.64 -1.15
CA HIS A 66 -2.42 -8.85 -1.91
C HIS A 66 -2.14 -9.10 -3.38
N ASP A 67 -2.78 -10.11 -3.94
CA ASP A 67 -2.73 -10.38 -5.37
C ASP A 67 -3.43 -9.27 -6.15
N VAL A 68 -2.89 -8.97 -7.33
CA VAL A 68 -3.50 -8.05 -8.27
C VAL A 68 -4.29 -8.85 -9.30
N THR A 69 -5.55 -9.07 -9.00
CA THR A 69 -6.45 -9.85 -9.84
C THR A 69 -7.08 -9.00 -10.94
N LYS A 70 -7.74 -9.64 -11.89
CA LYS A 70 -8.51 -8.93 -12.91
C LYS A 70 -9.58 -8.05 -12.26
N SER A 71 -10.25 -8.54 -11.24
CA SER A 71 -11.25 -7.76 -10.51
C SER A 71 -10.65 -6.48 -9.93
N VAL A 72 -9.46 -6.56 -9.34
CA VAL A 72 -8.76 -5.38 -8.80
C VAL A 72 -8.40 -4.41 -9.91
N THR A 73 -7.89 -4.87 -11.03
CA THR A 73 -7.54 -3.99 -12.15
C THR A 73 -8.76 -3.35 -12.79
N ASP A 74 -9.90 -4.06 -12.85
CA ASP A 74 -11.16 -3.49 -13.32
C ASP A 74 -11.63 -2.35 -12.40
N GLN A 75 -11.53 -2.54 -11.09
CA GLN A 75 -11.84 -1.50 -10.10
C GLN A 75 -10.90 -0.30 -10.22
N ALA A 76 -9.60 -0.56 -10.40
CA ALA A 76 -8.60 0.48 -10.59
C ALA A 76 -8.89 1.30 -11.84
N ALA A 77 -9.25 0.65 -12.95
CA ALA A 77 -9.61 1.33 -14.18
C ALA A 77 -10.85 2.22 -13.99
N ALA A 78 -11.84 1.75 -13.25
CA ALA A 78 -13.03 2.55 -12.95
C ALA A 78 -12.69 3.79 -12.12
N LEU A 79 -11.77 3.66 -11.15
CA LEU A 79 -11.29 4.81 -10.36
C LEU A 79 -10.59 5.84 -11.24
N LEU A 80 -9.72 5.39 -12.13
CA LEU A 80 -9.02 6.29 -13.04
C LEU A 80 -9.99 7.06 -13.94
N ARG A 81 -10.98 6.37 -14.50
CA ARG A 81 -11.99 7.01 -15.34
C ARG A 81 -12.82 8.04 -14.58
N SER A 82 -13.25 7.69 -13.36
CA SER A 82 -14.08 8.59 -12.56
C SER A 82 -13.35 9.88 -12.16
N HIS A 83 -12.02 9.83 -12.06
CA HIS A 83 -11.19 10.99 -11.72
C HIS A 83 -10.48 11.59 -12.92
N HIS A 84 -10.74 11.10 -14.13
CA HIS A 84 -10.10 11.56 -15.38
C HIS A 84 -8.57 11.50 -15.34
N LEU A 85 -8.03 10.41 -14.75
CA LEU A 85 -6.60 10.24 -14.59
C LEU A 85 -6.04 9.28 -15.65
N SER A 86 -4.78 9.52 -16.02
CA SER A 86 -4.06 8.71 -17.01
C SER A 86 -3.62 7.37 -16.41
N GLY A 87 -3.92 6.27 -17.13
CA GLY A 87 -3.49 4.93 -16.74
C GLY A 87 -1.97 4.80 -16.56
N PRO A 88 -1.15 5.19 -17.56
CA PRO A 88 0.31 5.04 -17.45
C PRO A 88 0.92 5.72 -16.23
N LYS A 89 0.38 6.86 -15.83
CA LYS A 89 0.91 7.62 -14.69
C LYS A 89 0.40 7.10 -13.34
N TYR A 90 -0.87 6.68 -13.28
CA TYR A 90 -1.55 6.41 -12.01
C TYR A 90 -1.96 4.96 -11.79
N ALA A 91 -1.56 4.04 -12.68
CA ALA A 91 -1.98 2.64 -12.60
C ALA A 91 -1.66 1.98 -11.26
N ILE A 92 -0.44 2.17 -10.76
CA ILE A 92 -0.01 1.55 -9.51
C ILE A 92 -0.76 2.12 -8.32
N ASP A 93 -0.94 3.44 -8.29
CA ASP A 93 -1.72 4.12 -7.25
C ASP A 93 -3.18 3.69 -7.27
N ALA A 94 -3.75 3.50 -8.46
CA ALA A 94 -5.14 3.07 -8.60
C ALA A 94 -5.33 1.63 -8.12
N VAL A 95 -4.37 0.75 -8.37
CA VAL A 95 -4.39 -0.63 -7.85
C VAL A 95 -4.34 -0.62 -6.32
N LEU A 96 -3.44 0.17 -5.76
CA LEU A 96 -3.33 0.31 -4.31
C LEU A 96 -4.64 0.82 -3.70
N ALA A 97 -5.22 1.85 -4.31
CA ALA A 97 -6.49 2.42 -3.86
C ALA A 97 -7.65 1.44 -3.96
N ALA A 98 -7.72 0.66 -5.03
CA ALA A 98 -8.76 -0.36 -5.19
C ALA A 98 -8.69 -1.39 -4.06
N ILE A 99 -7.50 -1.83 -3.71
CA ILE A 99 -7.30 -2.77 -2.60
C ILE A 99 -7.65 -2.10 -1.26
N ALA A 100 -7.22 -0.84 -1.05
CA ALA A 100 -7.54 -0.10 0.17
C ALA A 100 -9.04 0.03 0.38
N ARG A 101 -9.81 0.28 -0.69
CA ARG A 101 -11.25 0.46 -0.62
C ARG A 101 -12.01 -0.81 -0.21
N SER A 102 -11.42 -1.97 -0.43
CA SER A 102 -12.06 -3.27 -0.11
C SER A 102 -11.42 -3.99 1.08
N ALA A 103 -10.35 -3.46 1.64
CA ALA A 103 -9.67 -4.06 2.79
C ALA A 103 -10.49 -3.92 4.09
N PRO A 104 -10.25 -4.78 5.10
CA PRO A 104 -10.92 -4.65 6.40
C PRO A 104 -10.70 -3.29 7.03
N ARG A 105 -11.79 -2.63 7.38
CA ARG A 105 -11.79 -1.27 7.95
C ARG A 105 -11.61 -1.30 9.46
N PRO A 106 -11.01 -0.25 10.04
CA PRO A 106 -10.48 0.95 9.39
C PRO A 106 -9.21 0.67 8.59
N VAL A 107 -9.02 1.42 7.50
CA VAL A 107 -7.86 1.28 6.62
C VAL A 107 -7.03 2.56 6.67
N THR A 108 -5.73 2.41 6.87
CA THR A 108 -4.75 3.48 6.77
C THR A 108 -3.77 3.13 5.66
N VAL A 109 -3.50 4.08 4.78
CA VAL A 109 -2.49 3.93 3.72
C VAL A 109 -1.29 4.82 4.06
N LEU A 110 -0.11 4.24 4.06
CA LEU A 110 1.16 4.95 4.25
C LEU A 110 1.78 5.17 2.88
N THR A 111 1.92 6.43 2.46
CA THR A 111 2.27 6.78 1.08
C THR A 111 3.15 8.04 1.01
N SER A 112 4.00 8.12 -0.02
CA SER A 112 4.73 9.35 -0.35
C SER A 112 3.86 10.37 -1.09
N ASP A 113 2.70 9.95 -1.60
CA ASP A 113 1.81 10.75 -2.45
C ASP A 113 0.41 10.85 -1.84
N PRO A 114 0.28 11.49 -0.66
CA PRO A 114 -0.98 11.48 0.07
C PRO A 114 -2.14 12.15 -0.69
N GLU A 115 -1.87 13.16 -1.53
CA GLU A 115 -2.92 13.85 -2.29
C GLU A 115 -3.55 12.91 -3.31
N ASP A 116 -2.74 12.25 -4.13
CA ASP A 116 -3.22 11.33 -5.18
C ASP A 116 -3.92 10.11 -4.57
N ILE A 117 -3.34 9.54 -3.54
CA ILE A 117 -3.92 8.37 -2.87
C ILE A 117 -5.23 8.74 -2.17
N SER A 118 -5.30 9.88 -1.49
CA SER A 118 -6.54 10.35 -0.86
C SER A 118 -7.65 10.56 -1.88
N LEU A 119 -7.32 11.13 -3.04
CA LEU A 119 -8.28 11.32 -4.12
C LEU A 119 -8.87 9.98 -4.58
N LEU A 120 -8.01 9.01 -4.83
CA LEU A 120 -8.43 7.69 -5.34
C LEU A 120 -9.13 6.83 -4.28
N CYS A 121 -8.67 6.87 -3.04
CA CYS A 121 -9.24 6.07 -1.95
C CYS A 121 -10.58 6.60 -1.45
N GLY A 122 -10.80 7.91 -1.52
CA GLY A 122 -11.98 8.54 -0.95
C GLY A 122 -11.87 8.72 0.58
N PRO A 123 -12.91 9.32 1.20
CA PRO A 123 -12.84 9.76 2.61
C PRO A 123 -12.87 8.63 3.65
N ALA A 124 -13.23 7.42 3.26
CA ALA A 124 -13.31 6.30 4.20
C ALA A 124 -11.94 5.71 4.56
N VAL A 125 -10.88 6.10 3.86
CA VAL A 125 -9.53 5.61 4.06
C VAL A 125 -8.66 6.74 4.61
N GLU A 126 -7.98 6.48 5.73
CA GLU A 126 -6.99 7.41 6.27
C GLU A 126 -5.71 7.31 5.48
N VAL A 127 -5.12 8.46 5.13
CA VAL A 127 -3.88 8.51 4.36
C VAL A 127 -2.84 9.28 5.16
N ILE A 128 -1.68 8.65 5.37
CA ILE A 128 -0.57 9.22 6.12
C ILE A 128 0.65 9.29 5.20
N LYS A 129 1.38 10.39 5.28
CA LYS A 129 2.60 10.55 4.51
C LYS A 129 3.74 9.71 5.11
N ALA A 130 4.36 8.91 4.25
CA ALA A 130 5.52 8.11 4.60
C ALA A 130 6.79 8.93 4.82
#